data_fb7912afe81557ec1f7fe94bfb3239a5
#
_entry.id   fb7912afe81557ec1f7fe94bfb3239a5
#
_cell.length_a   1.000
_cell.length_b   1.000
_cell.length_c   1.000
_cell.angle_alpha   90.00
_cell.angle_beta   90.00
_cell.angle_gamma   90.00
#
_symmetry.space_group_name_H-M   'P 1'
#
loop_
_entity.id
_entity.type
_entity.pdbx_description
1 polymer ?
#
loop_
_entity_poly.entity_id
_entity_poly.type
_entity_poly.pdbx_seq_one_letter_code
_entity_poly.pdbx_strand_id
1 'polypeptide(L)'
;MINLDASTFGEKITEKDVVILDVRTFDEFSQSHIPEALNIDVQGDYFTADVSALDKSKSYAVYCRSGKRSVLASEVLDQIGVTNVYNLTGGIMEWIESGRGTVN
;
A
#
# COMPACT_ATOMS: atom_id res chain seq x y z
N MET A 1 11.01 -4.35 -4.73
CA MET A 1 9.57 -4.05 -4.99
C MET A 1 9.11 -4.81 -6.23
N ILE A 2 7.93 -5.39 -6.16
CA ILE A 2 7.29 -6.10 -7.27
C ILE A 2 5.99 -5.37 -7.63
N ASN A 3 5.82 -5.00 -8.89
CA ASN A 3 4.60 -4.36 -9.38
C ASN A 3 3.54 -5.40 -9.69
N LEU A 4 2.32 -5.18 -9.22
CA LEU A 4 1.18 -6.07 -9.42
C LEU A 4 -0.01 -5.30 -9.99
N ASP A 5 -0.81 -5.96 -10.83
CA ASP A 5 -2.12 -5.43 -11.23
C ASP A 5 -3.15 -5.69 -10.14
N ALA A 6 -4.37 -5.17 -10.31
CA ALA A 6 -5.42 -5.30 -9.29
C ALA A 6 -5.79 -6.75 -9.00
N SER A 7 -5.82 -7.61 -10.03
CA SER A 7 -6.15 -9.02 -9.87
C SER A 7 -5.12 -9.75 -9.00
N THR A 8 -3.84 -9.60 -9.33
CA THR A 8 -2.75 -10.24 -8.59
C THR A 8 -2.59 -9.63 -7.20
N PHE A 9 -2.75 -8.31 -7.08
CA PHE A 9 -2.74 -7.64 -5.78
C PHE A 9 -3.87 -8.17 -4.88
N GLY A 10 -5.07 -8.34 -5.45
CA GLY A 10 -6.20 -8.90 -4.71
C GLY A 10 -5.95 -10.31 -4.18
N GLU A 11 -5.23 -11.13 -4.95
CA GLU A 11 -4.82 -12.46 -4.49
C GLU A 11 -3.76 -12.37 -3.39
N LYS A 12 -2.78 -11.49 -3.58
CA LYS A 12 -1.66 -11.34 -2.65
C LYS A 12 -2.12 -10.92 -1.25
N ILE A 13 -3.06 -9.98 -1.16
CA ILE A 13 -3.52 -9.46 0.13
C ILE A 13 -4.35 -10.46 0.95
N THR A 14 -4.72 -11.60 0.38
CA THR A 14 -5.37 -12.67 1.13
C THR A 14 -4.38 -13.57 1.86
N GLU A 15 -3.11 -13.46 1.54
CA GLU A 15 -2.07 -14.30 2.15
C GLU A 15 -1.77 -13.86 3.58
N LYS A 16 -1.39 -14.83 4.40
CA LYS A 16 -1.00 -14.57 5.79
C LYS A 16 0.24 -13.68 5.81
N ASP A 17 0.31 -12.80 6.80
CA ASP A 17 1.43 -11.89 7.03
C ASP A 17 1.65 -10.85 5.92
N VAL A 18 0.65 -10.60 5.09
CA VAL A 18 0.64 -9.48 4.15
C VAL A 18 -0.18 -8.34 4.74
N VAL A 19 0.46 -7.19 4.91
CA VAL A 19 -0.17 -5.95 5.41
C VAL A 19 -0.47 -5.04 4.23
N ILE A 20 -1.69 -4.54 4.14
CA ILE A 20 -2.08 -3.57 3.11
C ILE A 20 -1.72 -2.18 3.60
N LEU A 21 -0.93 -1.44 2.84
CA LEU A 21 -0.47 -0.11 3.23
C LEU A 21 -0.95 0.94 2.23
N ASP A 22 -1.86 1.79 2.69
CA ASP A 22 -2.35 2.96 1.95
C ASP A 22 -1.44 4.14 2.27
N VAL A 23 -0.75 4.67 1.26
CA VAL A 23 0.22 5.76 1.47
C VAL A 23 -0.31 7.11 0.99
N ARG A 24 -1.63 7.21 0.82
CA ARG A 24 -2.31 8.47 0.48
C ARG A 24 -2.49 9.33 1.73
N THR A 25 -3.03 10.54 1.54
CA THR A 25 -3.39 11.40 2.67
C THR A 25 -4.50 10.74 3.50
N PHE A 26 -4.62 11.15 4.75
CA PHE A 26 -5.70 10.68 5.61
C PHE A 26 -7.08 11.05 5.04
N ASP A 27 -7.22 12.24 4.45
CA ASP A 27 -8.48 12.65 3.83
C ASP A 27 -8.91 11.71 2.71
N GLU A 28 -7.99 11.31 1.84
CA GLU A 28 -8.26 10.33 0.79
C GLU A 28 -8.67 8.98 1.39
N PHE A 29 -7.92 8.53 2.39
CA PHE A 29 -8.18 7.27 3.08
C PHE A 29 -9.57 7.26 3.73
N SER A 30 -9.96 8.35 4.38
CA SER A 30 -11.24 8.43 5.07
C SER A 30 -12.45 8.43 4.12
N GLN A 31 -12.25 8.84 2.87
CA GLN A 31 -13.31 8.82 1.86
C GLN A 31 -13.58 7.40 1.36
N SER A 32 -12.53 6.66 1.04
CA SER A 32 -12.61 5.24 0.71
C SER A 32 -11.21 4.63 0.72
N HIS A 33 -11.12 3.37 1.12
CA HIS A 33 -9.85 2.64 1.09
C HIS A 33 -10.10 1.15 0.92
N ILE A 34 -9.07 0.41 0.55
CA ILE A 34 -9.15 -1.05 0.48
C ILE A 34 -9.37 -1.58 1.90
N PRO A 35 -10.32 -2.50 2.11
CA PRO A 35 -10.60 -3.02 3.46
C PRO A 35 -9.33 -3.51 4.16
N GLU A 36 -9.21 -3.21 5.44
CA GLU A 36 -8.10 -3.59 6.33
C GLU A 36 -6.79 -2.85 6.08
N ALA A 37 -6.77 -1.85 5.18
CA ALA A 37 -5.56 -1.08 4.92
C ALA A 37 -5.15 -0.23 6.13
N LEU A 38 -3.85 -0.19 6.38
CA LEU A 38 -3.22 0.72 7.31
C LEU A 38 -2.85 1.98 6.52
N ASN A 39 -3.08 3.17 7.07
CA ASN A 39 -2.77 4.42 6.38
C ASN A 39 -1.54 5.10 6.98
N ILE A 40 -0.53 5.32 6.16
CA ILE A 40 0.64 6.14 6.50
C ILE A 40 0.95 7.01 5.27
N ASP A 41 0.73 8.31 5.38
CA ASP A 41 0.91 9.26 4.28
C ASP A 41 2.39 9.39 3.90
N VAL A 42 2.75 9.03 2.67
CA VAL A 42 4.14 9.11 2.19
C VAL A 42 4.65 10.54 2.11
N GLN A 43 3.75 11.51 2.01
CA GLN A 43 4.09 12.94 1.97
C GLN A 43 4.15 13.57 3.37
N GLY A 44 3.84 12.79 4.40
CA GLY A 44 3.92 13.24 5.79
C GLY A 44 5.36 13.38 6.27
N ASP A 45 5.58 14.28 7.23
CA ASP A 45 6.92 14.59 7.74
C ASP A 45 7.62 13.42 8.43
N TYR A 46 6.82 12.45 8.90
CA TYR A 46 7.33 11.34 9.72
C TYR A 46 7.23 9.99 9.02
N PHE A 47 7.09 9.98 7.69
CA PHE A 47 6.86 8.73 6.96
C PHE A 47 7.94 7.68 7.24
N THR A 48 9.21 8.05 7.08
CA THR A 48 10.32 7.10 7.30
C THR A 48 10.34 6.58 8.72
N ALA A 49 10.12 7.45 9.72
CA ALA A 49 10.07 7.03 11.11
C ALA A 49 8.90 6.08 11.37
N ASP A 50 7.72 6.39 10.82
CA ASP A 50 6.53 5.58 11.02
C ASP A 50 6.67 4.18 10.40
N VAL A 51 7.17 4.09 9.16
CA VAL A 51 7.35 2.79 8.51
C VAL A 51 8.51 2.01 9.12
N SER A 52 9.50 2.68 9.69
CA SER A 52 10.60 2.02 10.39
C SER A 52 10.13 1.27 11.64
N ALA A 53 8.99 1.65 12.20
CA ALA A 53 8.39 0.98 13.35
C ALA A 53 7.58 -0.27 12.94
N LEU A 54 7.35 -0.49 11.64
CA LEU A 54 6.60 -1.65 11.17
C LEU A 54 7.44 -2.94 11.30
N ASP A 55 6.72 -4.06 11.38
CA ASP A 55 7.36 -5.38 11.42
C ASP A 55 7.95 -5.72 10.05
N LYS A 56 9.27 -5.71 9.94
CA LYS A 56 9.98 -5.93 8.68
C LYS A 56 9.96 -7.39 8.21
N SER A 57 9.52 -8.32 9.08
CA SER A 57 9.37 -9.72 8.70
C SER A 57 8.08 -9.99 7.91
N LYS A 58 7.15 -9.06 7.92
CA LYS A 58 5.92 -9.17 7.14
C LYS A 58 6.12 -8.65 5.72
N SER A 59 5.18 -9.01 4.84
CA SER A 59 5.12 -8.47 3.47
C SER A 59 4.18 -7.27 3.44
N TYR A 60 4.47 -6.30 2.60
CA TYR A 60 3.66 -5.08 2.50
C TYR A 60 3.16 -4.90 1.09
N ALA A 61 1.84 -4.80 0.96
CA ALA A 61 1.14 -4.54 -0.29
C ALA A 61 0.72 -3.07 -0.28
N VAL A 62 1.41 -2.26 -1.06
CA VAL A 62 1.39 -0.80 -1.00
C VAL A 62 0.58 -0.22 -2.14
N TYR A 63 -0.26 0.76 -1.87
CA TYR A 63 -0.98 1.46 -2.92
C TYR A 63 -1.17 2.93 -2.62
N CYS A 64 -1.37 3.70 -3.68
CA CYS A 64 -1.83 5.08 -3.59
C CYS A 64 -3.02 5.26 -4.54
N ARG A 65 -3.25 6.46 -5.05
CA ARG A 65 -4.37 6.68 -5.96
C ARG A 65 -4.13 6.05 -7.34
N SER A 66 -2.98 6.32 -7.95
CA SER A 66 -2.68 5.93 -9.34
C SER A 66 -1.31 5.29 -9.55
N GLY A 67 -0.54 5.07 -8.49
CA GLY A 67 0.71 4.32 -8.54
C GLY A 67 2.00 5.12 -8.37
N LYS A 68 1.97 6.45 -8.38
CA LYS A 68 3.20 7.26 -8.28
C LYS A 68 3.76 7.37 -6.87
N ARG A 69 2.92 7.76 -5.92
CA ARG A 69 3.33 7.91 -4.51
C ARG A 69 3.74 6.57 -3.91
N SER A 70 3.07 5.49 -4.31
CA SER A 70 3.35 4.16 -3.78
C SER A 70 4.69 3.61 -4.27
N VAL A 71 5.18 4.03 -5.44
CA VAL A 71 6.54 3.69 -5.87
C VAL A 71 7.57 4.28 -4.92
N LEU A 72 7.43 5.56 -4.58
CA LEU A 72 8.33 6.22 -3.62
C LEU A 72 8.28 5.54 -2.25
N ALA A 73 7.08 5.25 -1.77
CA ALA A 73 6.89 4.57 -0.49
C ALA A 73 7.54 3.18 -0.51
N SER A 74 7.36 2.43 -1.59
CA SER A 74 7.95 1.09 -1.74
C SER A 74 9.47 1.14 -1.74
N GLU A 75 10.06 2.15 -2.36
CA GLU A 75 11.51 2.33 -2.35
C GLU A 75 12.03 2.58 -0.93
N VAL A 76 11.32 3.37 -0.14
CA VAL A 76 11.69 3.59 1.27
C VAL A 76 11.61 2.28 2.06
N LEU A 77 10.54 1.49 1.86
CA LEU A 77 10.41 0.19 2.53
C LEU A 77 11.56 -0.76 2.16
N ASP A 78 11.95 -0.80 0.88
CA ASP A 78 13.10 -1.59 0.43
C ASP A 78 14.37 -1.14 1.14
N GLN A 79 14.60 0.17 1.24
CA GLN A 79 15.79 0.74 1.85
C GLN A 79 15.91 0.45 3.34
N ILE A 80 14.79 0.40 4.07
CA ILE A 80 14.80 0.12 5.51
C ILE A 80 14.81 -1.38 5.84
N GLY A 81 14.85 -2.23 4.82
CA GLY A 81 15.06 -3.67 5.01
C GLY A 81 13.79 -4.53 5.05
N VAL A 82 12.65 -4.02 4.58
CA VAL A 82 11.46 -4.86 4.41
C VAL A 82 11.73 -5.85 3.28
N THR A 83 11.51 -7.13 3.54
CA THR A 83 11.90 -8.18 2.59
C THR A 83 11.00 -8.24 1.37
N ASN A 84 9.69 -8.16 1.56
CA ASN A 84 8.73 -8.31 0.46
C ASN A 84 7.84 -7.08 0.36
N VAL A 85 7.97 -6.34 -0.75
CA VAL A 85 7.18 -5.14 -1.02
C VAL A 85 6.52 -5.29 -2.38
N TYR A 86 5.21 -5.15 -2.41
CA TYR A 86 4.39 -5.22 -3.62
C TYR A 86 3.72 -3.87 -3.86
N ASN A 87 3.72 -3.41 -5.10
CA ASN A 87 3.10 -2.14 -5.46
C ASN A 87 1.91 -2.38 -6.38
N LEU A 88 0.76 -1.81 -6.06
CA LEU A 88 -0.41 -1.82 -6.94
C LEU A 88 -0.20 -0.77 -8.03
N THR A 89 0.13 -1.20 -9.23
CA THR A 89 0.58 -0.33 -10.32
C THR A 89 -0.43 0.75 -10.68
N GLY A 90 -1.71 0.40 -10.77
CA GLY A 90 -2.78 1.34 -11.11
C GLY A 90 -3.44 2.01 -9.92
N GLY A 91 -2.99 1.70 -8.69
CA GLY A 91 -3.54 2.26 -7.48
C GLY A 91 -4.99 1.88 -7.21
N ILE A 92 -5.61 2.59 -6.26
CA ILE A 92 -7.01 2.32 -5.89
C ILE A 92 -7.97 2.59 -7.07
N MET A 93 -7.58 3.44 -8.02
CA MET A 93 -8.40 3.68 -9.22
C MET A 93 -8.58 2.40 -10.02
N GLU A 94 -7.51 1.68 -10.28
CA GLU A 94 -7.59 0.38 -10.97
C GLU A 94 -8.37 -0.63 -10.14
N TRP A 95 -8.16 -0.64 -8.83
CA TRP A 95 -8.88 -1.53 -7.90
C TRP A 95 -10.41 -1.35 -8.04
N ILE A 96 -10.86 -0.10 -8.00
CA ILE A 96 -12.29 0.24 -8.13
C ILE A 96 -12.83 -0.11 -9.52
N GLU A 97 -12.09 0.24 -10.57
CA GLU A 97 -12.49 -0.06 -11.96
C GLU A 97 -12.62 -1.55 -12.22
N SER A 98 -11.84 -2.37 -11.52
CA SER A 98 -11.93 -3.83 -11.62
C SER A 98 -13.13 -4.42 -10.87
N GLY A 99 -13.93 -3.60 -10.21
CA GLY A 99 -15.14 -4.03 -9.50
C GLY A 99 -14.89 -4.49 -8.07
N ARG A 100 -13.71 -4.24 -7.52
CA ARG A 100 -13.39 -4.63 -6.15
C ARG A 100 -13.88 -3.59 -5.16
N GLY A 101 -14.27 -4.05 -3.97
CA GLY A 101 -14.90 -3.20 -2.96
C GLY A 101 -13.94 -2.34 -2.16
N THR A 102 -14.47 -1.21 -1.67
CA THR A 102 -13.78 -0.33 -0.73
C THR A 102 -14.68 -0.07 0.47
N VAL A 103 -14.10 0.44 1.53
CA VAL A 103 -14.81 0.85 2.76
C VAL A 103 -14.39 2.26 3.13
N ASN A 104 -15.08 2.87 4.07
CA ASN A 104 -14.71 4.19 4.61
C ASN A 104 -14.77 4.20 6.17
#